data_2fd8af0f9f9a07bd4b4c7b0615abcced
#
_entry.id   2fd8af0f9f9a07bd4b4c7b0615abcced
#
_cell.length_a   1.000
_cell.length_b   1.000
_cell.length_c   1.000
_cell.angle_alpha   90.00
_cell.angle_beta   90.00
_cell.angle_gamma   90.00
#
_symmetry.space_group_name_H-M   'P 1'
#
loop_
_entity.id
_entity.type
_entity.pdbx_description
1 polymer ?
#
loop_
_entity_poly.entity_id
_entity_poly.type
_entity_poly.pdbx_seq_one_letter_code
_entity_poly.pdbx_strand_id
1 'polypeptide(L)'
;MGPAKIDSLNSIFNQAMADAQFVYYLRSLKSTYQFFVTPNEYMKDYVDPVAKSYASENYRCNLEFQLTPQNTVAAVPTRTSDGTVIMDNGFPLGSNGTVSNSSILKNRLEDILNCQTLVTESNEAFEAARAGGQEYFITKGYAPVRITQDNKISGAGNERPLTVSKIYNKENGNTYLIDGILQNTTTSIYDVLSSKDDFREFYDMCALLGIFVNNPTSSTVAP
;
A
#
# COMPACT_ATOMS: atom_id res chain seq x y z
N MET A 1 5.28 8.33 24.30
CA MET A 1 6.14 7.30 23.68
C MET A 1 5.56 7.00 22.32
N GLY A 2 6.33 7.05 21.26
CA GLY A 2 5.85 6.72 19.91
C GLY A 2 5.52 5.23 19.76
N PRO A 3 4.92 4.82 18.61
CA PRO A 3 4.70 3.42 18.29
C PRO A 3 6.00 2.65 18.47
N ALA A 4 5.89 1.38 18.84
CA ALA A 4 7.06 0.55 19.06
C ALA A 4 8.00 0.66 17.88
N LYS A 5 9.18 1.21 18.09
CA LYS A 5 10.26 1.05 17.13
C LYS A 5 10.51 -0.43 17.03
N ILE A 6 10.18 -0.98 15.87
CA ILE A 6 10.44 -2.38 15.59
C ILE A 6 11.93 -2.50 15.40
N ASP A 7 12.47 -3.28 16.21
CA ASP A 7 13.83 -3.79 16.38
C ASP A 7 14.93 -3.46 15.36
N SER A 8 14.89 -2.42 14.67
CA SER A 8 16.09 -1.81 14.12
C SER A 8 15.78 -0.40 13.67
N LEU A 9 16.63 0.49 14.00
CA LEU A 9 16.75 1.83 13.45
C LEU A 9 16.78 1.84 11.90
N ASN A 10 16.88 0.68 11.27
CA ASN A 10 17.13 0.46 9.85
C ASN A 10 16.01 -0.31 9.13
N SER A 11 14.78 -0.38 9.66
CA SER A 11 13.72 -1.02 8.92
C SER A 11 13.23 -0.13 7.76
N ILE A 12 12.89 -0.75 6.65
CA ILE A 12 12.28 -0.07 5.49
C ILE A 12 11.06 0.72 5.93
N PHE A 13 10.25 0.12 6.79
CA PHE A 13 9.02 0.72 7.27
C PHE A 13 9.29 1.97 8.13
N ASN A 14 10.28 1.92 9.02
CA ASN A 14 10.66 3.09 9.83
C ASN A 14 11.20 4.23 8.97
N GLN A 15 11.98 3.91 7.93
CA GLN A 15 12.48 4.92 7.01
C GLN A 15 11.34 5.52 6.18
N ALA A 16 10.43 4.70 5.67
CA ALA A 16 9.24 5.17 4.96
C ALA A 16 8.39 6.11 5.82
N MET A 17 8.19 5.79 7.10
CA MET A 17 7.49 6.68 8.04
C MET A 17 8.20 8.01 8.24
N ALA A 18 9.52 8.01 8.32
CA ALA A 18 10.30 9.23 8.49
C ALA A 18 10.22 10.11 7.24
N ASP A 19 10.38 9.53 6.06
CA ASP A 19 10.34 10.21 4.78
C ASP A 19 8.96 10.83 4.50
N ALA A 20 7.88 10.14 4.87
CA ALA A 20 6.51 10.63 4.76
C ALA A 20 6.09 11.57 5.89
N GLN A 21 6.98 11.90 6.83
CA GLN A 21 6.66 12.64 8.07
C GLN A 21 5.54 12.00 8.92
N PHE A 22 5.29 10.72 8.72
CA PHE A 22 4.20 9.98 9.34
C PHE A 22 4.40 9.81 10.86
N VAL A 23 5.63 9.89 11.31
CA VAL A 23 6.00 9.80 12.74
C VAL A 23 5.32 10.89 13.57
N TYR A 24 5.17 12.10 13.04
CA TYR A 24 4.48 13.19 13.75
C TYR A 24 2.99 12.91 13.94
N TYR A 25 2.37 12.34 12.92
CA TYR A 25 0.98 11.93 12.97
C TYR A 25 0.74 10.86 14.04
N LEU A 26 1.56 9.81 14.08
CA LEU A 26 1.43 8.72 15.04
C LEU A 26 1.83 9.10 16.49
N ARG A 27 2.44 10.26 16.70
CA ARG A 27 2.75 10.79 18.04
C ARG A 27 1.57 11.54 18.68
N SER A 28 0.49 11.75 17.96
CA SER A 28 -0.71 12.39 18.55
C SER A 28 -1.32 11.48 19.61
N LEU A 29 -1.38 11.97 20.85
CA LEU A 29 -2.00 11.25 21.97
C LEU A 29 -3.53 11.45 22.03
N LYS A 30 -4.09 12.26 21.13
CA LYS A 30 -5.54 12.51 21.05
C LYS A 30 -6.28 11.52 20.15
N SER A 31 -5.54 10.66 19.47
CA SER A 31 -6.10 9.65 18.57
C SER A 31 -5.54 8.29 18.93
N THR A 32 -6.36 7.28 18.79
CA THR A 32 -5.97 5.88 18.96
C THR A 32 -5.78 5.23 17.60
N TYR A 33 -4.72 4.47 17.47
CA TYR A 33 -4.32 3.86 16.21
C TYR A 33 -4.27 2.33 16.34
N GLN A 34 -4.76 1.65 15.32
CA GLN A 34 -4.42 0.26 15.05
C GLN A 34 -3.45 0.28 13.86
N PHE A 35 -2.19 -0.06 14.10
CA PHE A 35 -1.12 0.13 13.17
C PHE A 35 -0.53 -1.22 12.75
N PHE A 36 -0.63 -1.53 11.45
CA PHE A 36 -0.10 -2.75 10.88
C PHE A 36 1.30 -2.48 10.35
N VAL A 37 2.25 -3.29 10.72
CA VAL A 37 3.65 -3.09 10.35
C VAL A 37 4.20 -4.32 9.68
N THR A 38 4.80 -4.12 8.53
CA THR A 38 5.41 -5.15 7.71
C THR A 38 6.93 -5.17 7.97
N PRO A 39 7.49 -6.27 8.51
CA PRO A 39 8.94 -6.46 8.60
C PRO A 39 9.62 -6.45 7.22
N ASN A 40 10.92 -6.12 7.19
CA ASN A 40 11.69 -5.98 5.93
C ASN A 40 11.59 -7.20 5.01
N GLU A 41 11.60 -8.40 5.56
CA GLU A 41 11.52 -9.65 4.82
C GLU A 41 10.21 -9.83 4.04
N TYR A 42 9.16 -9.08 4.42
CA TYR A 42 7.84 -9.08 3.79
C TYR A 42 7.54 -7.80 3.02
N MET A 43 8.48 -6.84 2.93
CA MET A 43 8.32 -5.60 2.14
C MET A 43 8.59 -5.86 0.65
N LYS A 44 7.90 -6.85 0.12
CA LYS A 44 8.00 -7.35 -1.25
C LYS A 44 6.61 -7.69 -1.79
N ASP A 45 6.56 -8.02 -3.05
CA ASP A 45 5.31 -8.41 -3.74
C ASP A 45 4.22 -7.32 -3.72
N TYR A 46 4.62 -6.05 -3.58
CA TYR A 46 3.70 -4.94 -3.73
C TYR A 46 3.33 -4.78 -5.21
N VAL A 47 2.06 -4.91 -5.53
CA VAL A 47 1.56 -4.67 -6.89
C VAL A 47 1.19 -3.20 -7.03
N ASP A 48 1.95 -2.45 -7.82
CA ASP A 48 1.62 -1.06 -8.10
C ASP A 48 0.41 -0.95 -9.03
N PRO A 49 -0.72 -0.43 -8.56
CA PRO A 49 -1.94 -0.33 -9.36
C PRO A 49 -1.79 0.63 -10.55
N VAL A 50 -0.94 1.65 -10.44
CA VAL A 50 -0.71 2.60 -11.53
C VAL A 50 0.16 1.98 -12.61
N ALA A 51 1.25 1.31 -12.24
CA ALA A 51 2.08 0.61 -13.22
C ALA A 51 1.29 -0.51 -13.92
N LYS A 52 0.43 -1.19 -13.18
CA LYS A 52 -0.47 -2.22 -13.73
C LYS A 52 -1.45 -1.66 -14.76
N SER A 53 -1.95 -0.43 -14.58
CA SER A 53 -2.87 0.18 -15.53
C SER A 53 -2.24 0.50 -16.89
N TYR A 54 -0.92 0.62 -16.94
CA TYR A 54 -0.16 0.85 -18.18
C TYR A 54 0.38 -0.43 -18.82
N ALA A 55 0.34 -1.53 -18.10
CA ALA A 55 0.81 -2.82 -18.60
C ALA A 55 -0.28 -3.52 -19.43
N SER A 56 0.13 -4.34 -20.40
CA SER A 56 -0.82 -5.25 -21.07
C SER A 56 -1.37 -6.26 -20.05
N GLU A 57 -2.55 -6.82 -20.30
CA GLU A 57 -3.35 -7.62 -19.38
C GLU A 57 -2.62 -8.76 -18.63
N ASN A 58 -1.47 -9.20 -19.17
CA ASN A 58 -0.70 -10.33 -18.64
C ASN A 58 0.44 -9.92 -17.70
N TYR A 59 0.60 -8.64 -17.39
CA TYR A 59 1.76 -8.17 -16.68
C TYR A 59 1.38 -7.47 -15.36
N ARG A 60 2.06 -7.84 -14.29
CA ARG A 60 2.01 -7.15 -13.00
C ARG A 60 3.37 -6.49 -12.76
N CYS A 61 3.36 -5.23 -12.38
CA CYS A 61 4.55 -4.59 -11.87
C CYS A 61 4.60 -4.77 -10.35
N ASN A 62 5.37 -5.73 -9.90
CA ASN A 62 5.61 -5.94 -8.47
C ASN A 62 6.82 -5.12 -8.05
N LEU A 63 6.78 -4.55 -6.86
CA LEU A 63 7.90 -3.84 -6.24
C LEU A 63 8.37 -4.59 -5.01
N GLU A 64 9.69 -4.69 -4.89
CA GLU A 64 10.38 -5.06 -3.66
C GLU A 64 11.07 -3.83 -3.09
N PHE A 65 10.78 -3.49 -1.84
CA PHE A 65 11.40 -2.36 -1.16
C PHE A 65 12.64 -2.81 -0.41
N GLN A 66 13.71 -2.03 -0.54
CA GLN A 66 15.01 -2.33 0.05
C GLN A 66 15.61 -1.09 0.71
N LEU A 67 16.45 -1.31 1.73
CA LEU A 67 17.29 -0.24 2.27
C LEU A 67 18.58 -0.13 1.46
N THR A 68 18.90 1.09 1.06
CA THR A 68 20.19 1.39 0.46
C THR A 68 21.30 1.45 1.53
N PRO A 69 22.57 1.40 1.15
CA PRO A 69 23.69 1.64 2.07
C PRO A 69 23.61 3.00 2.80
N GLN A 70 22.90 3.98 2.25
CA GLN A 70 22.67 5.30 2.82
C GLN A 70 21.45 5.35 3.76
N ASN A 71 20.85 4.21 4.08
CA ASN A 71 19.62 4.09 4.88
C ASN A 71 18.41 4.84 4.28
N THR A 72 18.34 4.95 2.97
CA THR A 72 17.14 5.38 2.25
C THR A 72 16.39 4.18 1.68
N VAL A 73 15.11 4.33 1.41
CA VAL A 73 14.33 3.27 0.76
C VAL A 73 14.51 3.35 -0.75
N ALA A 74 14.74 2.21 -1.38
CA ALA A 74 14.65 2.04 -2.82
C ALA A 74 13.58 1.00 -3.14
N ALA A 75 13.00 1.08 -4.32
CA ALA A 75 12.13 0.04 -4.84
C ALA A 75 12.74 -0.58 -6.09
N VAL A 76 12.75 -1.89 -6.12
CA VAL A 76 13.24 -2.69 -7.26
C VAL A 76 12.02 -3.38 -7.87
N PRO A 77 11.72 -3.15 -9.17
CA PRO A 77 10.70 -3.91 -9.85
C PRO A 77 11.11 -5.38 -9.92
N THR A 78 10.23 -6.25 -9.47
CA THR A 78 10.44 -7.70 -9.55
C THR A 78 9.88 -8.22 -10.87
N ARG A 79 10.45 -9.32 -11.34
CA ARG A 79 9.99 -9.96 -12.57
C ARG A 79 8.61 -10.56 -12.36
N THR A 80 7.82 -10.50 -13.41
CA THR A 80 6.58 -11.27 -13.50
C THR A 80 6.88 -12.77 -13.60
N SER A 81 5.87 -13.60 -13.48
CA SER A 81 5.99 -15.06 -13.56
C SER A 81 6.57 -15.58 -14.88
N ASP A 82 6.53 -14.80 -15.95
CA ASP A 82 7.13 -15.12 -17.26
C ASP A 82 8.57 -14.63 -17.43
N GLY A 83 9.13 -13.99 -16.40
CA GLY A 83 10.50 -13.48 -16.41
C GLY A 83 10.68 -12.10 -17.03
N THR A 84 9.61 -11.47 -17.51
CA THR A 84 9.63 -10.12 -18.08
C THR A 84 9.59 -9.07 -16.99
N VAL A 85 10.45 -8.07 -17.05
CA VAL A 85 10.39 -6.89 -16.19
C VAL A 85 9.64 -5.80 -16.94
N ILE A 86 8.51 -5.38 -16.42
CA ILE A 86 7.76 -4.27 -17.01
C ILE A 86 8.37 -2.97 -16.55
N MET A 87 9.06 -2.33 -17.45
CA MET A 87 9.94 -1.23 -17.15
C MET A 87 9.48 0.10 -17.72
N ASP A 88 8.65 0.08 -18.73
CA ASP A 88 8.58 1.25 -19.62
C ASP A 88 7.45 2.22 -19.31
N ASN A 89 6.48 1.88 -18.47
CA ASN A 89 5.23 2.62 -18.44
C ASN A 89 4.85 3.23 -17.08
N GLY A 90 5.76 3.47 -16.19
CA GLY A 90 5.40 4.11 -14.92
C GLY A 90 6.56 4.29 -13.95
N PHE A 91 7.65 3.56 -14.16
CA PHE A 91 8.82 3.67 -13.30
C PHE A 91 10.05 4.01 -14.11
N PRO A 92 10.49 5.28 -14.14
CA PRO A 92 11.80 5.60 -14.64
C PRO A 92 12.85 4.90 -13.78
N LEU A 93 13.60 3.98 -14.37
CA LEU A 93 14.66 3.29 -13.69
C LEU A 93 15.96 4.07 -13.78
N GLY A 94 16.70 4.05 -12.67
CA GLY A 94 18.08 4.45 -12.64
C GLY A 94 18.98 3.41 -13.33
N SER A 95 20.25 3.76 -13.56
CA SER A 95 21.24 2.88 -14.20
C SER A 95 21.48 1.56 -13.47
N ASN A 96 21.08 1.46 -12.21
CA ASN A 96 21.18 0.25 -11.37
C ASN A 96 19.88 -0.58 -11.34
N GLY A 97 18.90 -0.26 -12.17
CA GLY A 97 17.62 -0.98 -12.20
C GLY A 97 16.66 -0.68 -11.07
N THR A 98 16.92 0.34 -10.25
CA THR A 98 16.01 0.77 -9.18
C THR A 98 15.10 1.90 -9.65
N VAL A 99 13.97 2.09 -8.98
CA VAL A 99 13.08 3.24 -9.22
C VAL A 99 13.83 4.52 -8.86
N SER A 100 14.09 5.36 -9.84
CA SER A 100 14.89 6.58 -9.68
C SER A 100 14.08 7.81 -9.31
N ASN A 101 12.75 7.76 -9.49
CA ASN A 101 11.88 8.88 -9.17
C ASN A 101 11.45 8.83 -7.71
N SER A 102 12.07 9.65 -6.89
CA SER A 102 11.79 9.73 -5.46
C SER A 102 10.34 10.11 -5.13
N SER A 103 9.67 10.88 -5.99
CA SER A 103 8.27 11.27 -5.79
C SER A 103 7.34 10.08 -5.97
N ILE A 104 7.56 9.24 -6.98
CA ILE A 104 6.78 8.02 -7.19
C ILE A 104 6.96 7.09 -6.00
N LEU A 105 8.20 6.81 -5.61
CA LEU A 105 8.52 5.96 -4.47
C LEU A 105 7.84 6.47 -3.19
N LYS A 106 7.94 7.77 -2.93
CA LYS A 106 7.33 8.40 -1.77
C LYS A 106 5.81 8.20 -1.76
N ASN A 107 5.14 8.45 -2.88
CA ASN A 107 3.69 8.27 -2.99
C ASN A 107 3.28 6.81 -2.71
N ARG A 108 4.02 5.83 -3.21
CA ARG A 108 3.72 4.41 -2.94
C ARG A 108 3.91 4.05 -1.48
N LEU A 109 4.95 4.57 -0.83
CA LEU A 109 5.17 4.37 0.60
C LEU A 109 4.10 5.06 1.45
N GLU A 110 3.65 6.25 1.06
CA GLU A 110 2.52 6.94 1.72
C GLU A 110 1.22 6.15 1.58
N ASP A 111 0.93 5.61 0.42
CA ASP A 111 -0.24 4.75 0.18
C ASP A 111 -0.21 3.50 1.07
N ILE A 112 0.94 2.82 1.15
CA ILE A 112 1.13 1.68 2.04
C ILE A 112 0.87 2.08 3.49
N LEU A 113 1.49 3.16 3.97
CA LEU A 113 1.33 3.63 5.35
C LEU A 113 -0.13 4.00 5.67
N ASN A 114 -0.80 4.65 4.73
CA ASN A 114 -2.20 5.02 4.89
C ASN A 114 -3.13 3.79 4.91
N CYS A 115 -2.85 2.78 4.10
CA CYS A 115 -3.57 1.50 4.14
C CYS A 115 -3.29 0.69 5.41
N GLN A 116 -2.10 0.84 5.99
CA GLN A 116 -1.68 0.11 7.19
C GLN A 116 -2.01 0.82 8.51
N THR A 117 -2.85 1.84 8.47
CA THR A 117 -3.25 2.61 9.66
C THR A 117 -4.77 2.70 9.77
N LEU A 118 -5.32 2.26 10.89
CA LEU A 118 -6.68 2.60 11.30
C LEU A 118 -6.62 3.70 12.35
N VAL A 119 -7.57 4.62 12.28
CA VAL A 119 -7.83 5.59 13.35
C VAL A 119 -9.11 5.15 14.04
N THR A 120 -9.03 4.90 15.33
CA THR A 120 -10.15 4.42 16.15
C THR A 120 -10.42 5.38 17.29
N GLU A 121 -11.63 5.33 17.84
CA GLU A 121 -12.01 6.16 18.96
C GLU A 121 -11.18 5.80 20.21
N SER A 122 -11.13 4.50 20.52
CA SER A 122 -10.30 3.95 21.59
C SER A 122 -9.95 2.49 21.30
N ASN A 123 -9.02 1.91 22.06
CA ASN A 123 -8.74 0.46 21.99
C ASN A 123 -9.94 -0.36 22.44
N GLU A 124 -10.62 0.08 23.48
CA GLU A 124 -11.80 -0.59 24.03
C GLU A 124 -12.95 -0.60 23.02
N ALA A 125 -13.20 0.53 22.34
CA ALA A 125 -14.22 0.61 21.30
C ALA A 125 -13.89 -0.30 20.11
N PHE A 126 -12.65 -0.34 19.69
CA PHE A 126 -12.19 -1.23 18.62
C PHE A 126 -12.36 -2.72 18.97
N GLU A 127 -11.93 -3.13 20.15
CA GLU A 127 -12.07 -4.52 20.60
C GLU A 127 -13.53 -4.90 20.84
N ALA A 128 -14.36 -3.97 21.35
CA ALA A 128 -15.79 -4.21 21.51
C ALA A 128 -16.51 -4.39 20.16
N ALA A 129 -16.16 -3.60 19.15
CA ALA A 129 -16.69 -3.75 17.80
C ALA A 129 -16.33 -5.12 17.22
N ARG A 130 -15.07 -5.55 17.36
CA ARG A 130 -14.61 -6.88 16.92
C ARG A 130 -15.33 -8.00 17.67
N ALA A 131 -15.44 -7.91 18.98
CA ALA A 131 -16.18 -8.89 19.80
C ALA A 131 -17.65 -8.96 19.41
N GLY A 132 -18.25 -7.84 18.97
CA GLY A 132 -19.60 -7.75 18.41
C GLY A 132 -19.75 -8.30 16.99
N GLY A 133 -18.67 -8.82 16.39
CA GLY A 133 -18.69 -9.44 15.06
C GLY A 133 -18.37 -8.48 13.91
N GLN A 134 -17.93 -7.25 14.19
CA GLN A 134 -17.47 -6.35 13.14
C GLN A 134 -16.09 -6.80 12.64
N GLU A 135 -16.02 -7.11 11.36
CA GLU A 135 -14.76 -7.52 10.71
C GLU A 135 -14.21 -6.45 9.74
N TYR A 136 -15.05 -5.53 9.26
CA TYR A 136 -14.64 -4.52 8.29
C TYR A 136 -14.44 -3.17 8.93
N PHE A 137 -13.30 -2.57 8.68
CA PHE A 137 -12.88 -1.26 9.17
C PHE A 137 -12.35 -0.43 7.99
N ILE A 138 -12.32 0.89 8.17
CA ILE A 138 -11.79 1.82 7.15
C ILE A 138 -10.43 2.32 7.58
N THR A 139 -9.45 2.14 6.73
CA THR A 139 -8.08 2.64 6.97
C THR A 139 -8.00 4.17 6.83
N LYS A 140 -6.90 4.75 7.26
CA LYS A 140 -6.60 6.17 7.04
C LYS A 140 -6.60 6.53 5.54
N GLY A 141 -6.26 5.58 4.67
CA GLY A 141 -6.34 5.71 3.22
C GLY A 141 -7.74 5.49 2.63
N TYR A 142 -8.78 5.49 3.48
CA TYR A 142 -10.18 5.26 3.08
C TYR A 142 -10.45 3.91 2.42
N ALA A 143 -9.55 2.97 2.59
CA ALA A 143 -9.68 1.63 2.09
C ALA A 143 -10.32 0.69 3.12
N PRO A 144 -11.22 -0.22 2.72
CA PRO A 144 -11.74 -1.24 3.62
C PRO A 144 -10.65 -2.28 3.91
N VAL A 145 -10.53 -2.64 5.17
CA VAL A 145 -9.71 -3.75 5.64
C VAL A 145 -10.57 -4.69 6.44
N ARG A 146 -10.42 -5.98 6.21
CA ARG A 146 -11.07 -7.03 7.00
C ARG A 146 -10.10 -7.53 8.05
N ILE A 147 -10.57 -7.58 9.30
CA ILE A 147 -9.82 -8.10 10.45
C ILE A 147 -10.70 -9.13 11.14
N THR A 148 -10.36 -10.40 11.00
CA THR A 148 -11.12 -11.49 11.59
C THR A 148 -10.81 -11.66 13.09
N GLN A 149 -11.63 -12.42 13.81
CA GLN A 149 -11.43 -12.65 15.24
C GLN A 149 -10.15 -13.43 15.54
N ASP A 150 -9.69 -14.25 14.61
CA ASP A 150 -8.40 -14.98 14.70
C ASP A 150 -7.21 -14.13 14.21
N ASN A 151 -7.38 -12.81 14.13
CA ASN A 151 -6.35 -11.84 13.71
C ASN A 151 -5.77 -12.10 12.31
N LYS A 152 -6.59 -12.55 11.37
CA LYS A 152 -6.25 -12.50 9.95
C LYS A 152 -6.66 -11.15 9.38
N ILE A 153 -5.78 -10.54 8.60
CA ILE A 153 -5.96 -9.20 8.06
C ILE A 153 -5.89 -9.27 6.54
N SER A 154 -6.83 -8.64 5.86
CA SER A 154 -6.83 -8.57 4.40
C SER A 154 -7.39 -7.25 3.88
N GLY A 155 -6.68 -6.64 2.95
CA GLY A 155 -7.19 -5.60 2.07
C GLY A 155 -7.72 -6.21 0.77
N ALA A 156 -8.41 -5.40 -0.03
CA ALA A 156 -8.99 -5.85 -1.29
C ALA A 156 -7.95 -6.32 -2.33
N GLY A 157 -6.71 -5.83 -2.22
CA GLY A 157 -5.60 -6.21 -3.10
C GLY A 157 -4.76 -7.38 -2.61
N ASN A 158 -5.04 -7.93 -1.43
CA ASN A 158 -4.28 -9.06 -0.92
C ASN A 158 -4.84 -10.38 -1.48
N GLU A 159 -3.99 -11.18 -2.11
CA GLU A 159 -4.36 -12.51 -2.64
C GLU A 159 -4.66 -13.52 -1.52
N ARG A 160 -4.08 -13.32 -0.34
CA ARG A 160 -4.31 -14.13 0.85
C ARG A 160 -4.47 -13.25 2.09
N PRO A 161 -5.16 -13.72 3.12
CA PRO A 161 -5.14 -13.04 4.42
C PRO A 161 -3.73 -13.03 5.00
N LEU A 162 -3.34 -11.88 5.56
CA LEU A 162 -2.08 -11.70 6.27
C LEU A 162 -2.22 -12.19 7.70
N THR A 163 -1.14 -12.75 8.23
CA THR A 163 -1.08 -13.29 9.59
C THR A 163 -0.39 -12.31 10.52
N VAL A 164 -0.98 -12.09 11.69
CA VAL A 164 -0.34 -11.33 12.76
C VAL A 164 0.60 -12.23 13.54
N SER A 165 1.89 -11.91 13.53
CA SER A 165 2.91 -12.66 14.27
C SER A 165 3.09 -12.14 15.71
N LYS A 166 2.86 -10.83 15.92
CA LYS A 166 3.01 -10.19 17.23
C LYS A 166 2.17 -8.93 17.35
N ILE A 167 1.68 -8.66 18.56
CA ILE A 167 0.94 -7.44 18.90
C ILE A 167 1.68 -6.71 20.01
N TYR A 168 1.88 -5.42 19.83
CA TYR A 168 2.41 -4.52 20.85
C TYR A 168 1.33 -3.53 21.26
N ASN A 169 0.95 -3.58 22.54
CA ASN A 169 -0.03 -2.65 23.10
C ASN A 169 0.73 -1.40 23.58
N LYS A 170 0.26 -0.25 23.17
CA LYS A 170 0.83 1.05 23.52
C LYS A 170 -0.28 1.99 23.96
N GLU A 171 0.13 3.08 24.62
CA GLU A 171 -0.79 4.07 25.18
C GLU A 171 -1.75 4.67 24.13
N ASN A 172 -1.27 4.90 22.92
CA ASN A 172 -2.05 5.47 21.83
C ASN A 172 -2.47 4.43 20.76
N GLY A 173 -2.57 3.15 21.12
CA GLY A 173 -3.06 2.12 20.23
C GLY A 173 -2.23 0.85 20.20
N ASN A 174 -2.55 -0.02 19.27
CA ASN A 174 -1.87 -1.29 19.09
C ASN A 174 -1.06 -1.31 17.80
N THR A 175 0.06 -2.03 17.82
CA THR A 175 0.88 -2.29 16.64
C THR A 175 0.93 -3.78 16.39
N TYR A 176 0.53 -4.18 15.17
CA TYR A 176 0.46 -5.56 14.72
C TYR A 176 1.58 -5.83 13.72
N LEU A 177 2.43 -6.82 13.98
CA LEU A 177 3.38 -7.30 12.97
C LEU A 177 2.70 -8.28 12.03
N ILE A 178 2.71 -7.98 10.73
CA ILE A 178 2.03 -8.76 9.69
C ILE A 178 3.03 -9.32 8.67
N ASP A 179 2.69 -10.46 8.08
CA ASP A 179 3.53 -11.22 7.16
C ASP A 179 3.37 -10.83 5.68
N GLY A 180 3.10 -9.56 5.42
CA GLY A 180 2.97 -9.00 4.07
C GLY A 180 2.55 -7.54 4.09
N ILE A 181 2.53 -6.91 2.93
CA ILE A 181 2.03 -5.54 2.77
C ILE A 181 0.50 -5.59 2.70
N LEU A 182 -0.17 -4.82 3.55
CA LEU A 182 -1.61 -4.64 3.45
C LEU A 182 -1.90 -3.72 2.26
N GLN A 183 -2.52 -4.28 1.25
CA GLN A 183 -2.74 -3.62 -0.02
C GLN A 183 -4.23 -3.43 -0.29
N ASN A 184 -4.61 -2.18 -0.61
CA ASN A 184 -6.00 -1.83 -0.86
C ASN A 184 -6.51 -2.43 -2.17
N THR A 185 -5.84 -2.10 -3.28
CA THR A 185 -6.23 -2.58 -4.61
C THR A 185 -5.01 -2.81 -5.47
N THR A 186 -5.12 -3.76 -6.40
CA THR A 186 -4.14 -4.01 -7.45
C THR A 186 -4.70 -3.68 -8.84
N THR A 187 -5.92 -3.16 -8.90
CA THR A 187 -6.64 -2.91 -10.13
C THR A 187 -7.23 -1.51 -10.10
N SER A 188 -6.94 -0.68 -11.08
CA SER A 188 -7.50 0.67 -11.17
C SER A 188 -8.96 0.65 -11.61
N ILE A 189 -9.68 1.76 -11.39
CA ILE A 189 -11.04 1.93 -11.92
C ILE A 189 -11.03 1.81 -13.45
N TYR A 190 -9.99 2.36 -14.10
CA TYR A 190 -9.82 2.24 -15.54
C TYR A 190 -9.80 0.77 -15.99
N ASP A 191 -8.99 -0.08 -15.32
CA ASP A 191 -8.90 -1.50 -15.68
C ASP A 191 -10.25 -2.22 -15.51
N VAL A 192 -10.98 -1.90 -14.43
CA VAL A 192 -12.31 -2.49 -14.20
C VAL A 192 -13.29 -2.09 -15.31
N LEU A 193 -13.32 -0.80 -15.67
CA LEU A 193 -14.23 -0.30 -16.68
C LEU A 193 -13.87 -0.79 -18.09
N SER A 194 -12.57 -0.87 -18.42
CA SER A 194 -12.11 -1.29 -19.74
C SER A 194 -12.19 -2.79 -19.98
N SER A 195 -12.17 -3.60 -18.93
CA SER A 195 -12.08 -5.07 -19.03
C SER A 195 -13.42 -5.80 -18.96
N LYS A 196 -14.52 -5.10 -18.62
CA LYS A 196 -15.84 -5.73 -18.46
C LYS A 196 -16.85 -5.18 -19.45
N ASP A 197 -17.49 -6.08 -20.20
CA ASP A 197 -18.49 -5.74 -21.20
C ASP A 197 -19.69 -4.97 -20.60
N ASP A 198 -20.09 -5.30 -19.38
CA ASP A 198 -21.19 -4.62 -18.66
C ASP A 198 -20.95 -3.13 -18.44
N PHE A 199 -19.70 -2.68 -18.50
CA PHE A 199 -19.33 -1.27 -18.31
C PHE A 199 -18.91 -0.57 -19.61
N ARG A 200 -19.01 -1.24 -20.74
CA ARG A 200 -18.46 -0.76 -22.01
C ARG A 200 -19.01 0.60 -22.44
N GLU A 201 -20.31 0.78 -22.37
CA GLU A 201 -20.94 2.05 -22.78
C GLU A 201 -20.48 3.20 -21.86
N PHE A 202 -20.37 2.96 -20.56
CA PHE A 202 -19.87 3.94 -19.62
C PHE A 202 -18.39 4.25 -19.85
N TYR A 203 -17.57 3.23 -20.13
CA TYR A 203 -16.17 3.41 -20.49
C TYR A 203 -16.02 4.24 -21.76
N ASP A 204 -16.76 3.91 -22.83
CA ASP A 204 -16.72 4.62 -24.10
C ASP A 204 -17.15 6.10 -23.94
N MET A 205 -18.13 6.36 -23.10
CA MET A 205 -18.54 7.73 -22.76
C MET A 205 -17.41 8.50 -22.04
N CYS A 206 -16.75 7.89 -21.07
CA CYS A 206 -15.61 8.49 -20.37
C CYS A 206 -14.44 8.74 -21.32
N ALA A 207 -14.16 7.81 -22.22
CA ALA A 207 -13.11 7.94 -23.23
C ALA A 207 -13.41 9.09 -24.20
N LEU A 208 -14.66 9.20 -24.66
CA LEU A 208 -15.13 10.29 -25.54
C LEU A 208 -14.99 11.66 -24.87
N LEU A 209 -15.24 11.75 -23.57
CA LEU A 209 -15.10 12.98 -22.79
C LEU A 209 -13.64 13.30 -22.41
N GLY A 210 -12.68 12.44 -22.78
CA GLY A 210 -11.27 12.62 -22.46
C GLY A 210 -10.94 12.45 -20.97
N ILE A 211 -11.79 11.78 -20.20
CA ILE A 211 -11.58 11.51 -18.77
C ILE A 211 -10.38 10.57 -18.58
N PHE A 212 -10.18 9.64 -19.51
CA PHE A 212 -9.02 8.76 -19.52
C PHE A 212 -7.93 9.31 -20.44
N VAL A 213 -6.74 9.50 -19.90
CA VAL A 213 -5.57 9.90 -20.70
C VAL A 213 -5.04 8.65 -21.43
N ASN A 214 -5.27 8.59 -22.73
CA ASN A 214 -4.86 7.46 -23.57
C ASN A 214 -3.35 7.38 -23.84
N ASN A 215 -2.53 8.29 -23.32
CA ASN A 215 -1.10 8.30 -23.62
C ASN A 215 -0.27 8.58 -22.35
N PRO A 216 0.36 7.54 -21.77
CA PRO A 216 1.20 7.68 -20.59
C PRO A 216 2.51 8.47 -20.85
N THR A 217 2.83 8.80 -22.10
CA THR A 217 4.01 9.58 -22.47
C THR A 217 3.79 11.10 -22.42
N SER A 218 2.55 11.54 -22.24
CA SER A 218 2.23 12.95 -22.04
C SER A 218 2.41 13.31 -20.55
N SER A 219 3.37 14.14 -20.25
CA SER A 219 3.74 14.60 -18.90
C SER A 219 2.75 15.57 -18.25
N THR A 220 1.54 15.67 -18.75
CA THR A 220 0.45 16.44 -18.15
C THR A 220 -0.45 15.51 -17.36
N VAL A 221 -0.08 15.29 -16.11
CA VAL A 221 -1.05 14.84 -15.11
C VAL A 221 -2.00 16.01 -14.90
N ALA A 222 -3.24 15.87 -15.33
CA ALA A 222 -4.28 16.79 -14.91
C ALA A 222 -4.50 16.67 -13.40
N PRO A 223 -4.83 17.78 -12.71
CA PRO A 223 -4.94 17.85 -11.25
C PRO A 223 -6.01 16.91 -10.67
#